data_c8937d39b97066d339e82c1bdfe6db6f
#
_entry.id   c8937d39b97066d339e82c1bdfe6db6f
#
_cell.length_a   1.000
_cell.length_b   1.000
_cell.length_c   1.000
_cell.angle_alpha   90.00
_cell.angle_beta   90.00
_cell.angle_gamma   90.00
#
_symmetry.space_group_name_H-M   'P 1'
#
loop_
_entity.id
_entity.type
_entity.pdbx_description
1 polymer ?
#
loop_
_entity_poly.entity_id
_entity_poly.type
_entity_poly.pdbx_seq_one_letter_code
_entity_poly.pdbx_strand_id
1 'polypeptide(L)'
;MRTNFSLEQLQDQNNKACEEIFRKCVHCGFCNATCPTYHLLGDELDGPRGRIYMIKDMIENQKKPTENIVKHIDRCLSCCSCMTTCPSGVKYMHVIDYGRNYVEKNYQRPFWDKNIRKVLSIVIPNHYIFRLAGFFTRFVKPFKFLLPKKLKIWLL
;
A
#
# COMPACT_ATOMS: atom_id res chain seq x y z
N MET A 1 -12.46 -16.99 -3.91
CA MET A 1 -13.52 -15.96 -3.75
C MET A 1 -14.26 -15.79 -5.07
N ARG A 2 -15.60 -15.59 -5.08
CA ARG A 2 -16.34 -15.35 -6.31
C ARG A 2 -15.98 -14.00 -6.93
N THR A 3 -15.81 -13.94 -8.23
CA THR A 3 -15.46 -12.75 -9.03
C THR A 3 -16.52 -12.49 -10.09
N ASN A 4 -16.79 -11.21 -10.40
CA ASN A 4 -17.81 -10.77 -11.35
C ASN A 4 -17.22 -9.77 -12.37
N PHE A 5 -16.03 -10.07 -12.92
CA PHE A 5 -15.43 -9.25 -13.96
C PHE A 5 -16.17 -9.37 -15.28
N SER A 6 -16.36 -8.27 -15.98
CA SER A 6 -16.88 -8.27 -17.36
C SER A 6 -15.83 -8.81 -18.35
N LEU A 7 -16.27 -9.28 -19.52
CA LEU A 7 -15.37 -9.73 -20.56
C LEU A 7 -14.40 -8.63 -21.03
N GLU A 8 -14.86 -7.39 -21.06
CA GLU A 8 -14.02 -6.23 -21.40
C GLU A 8 -12.94 -6.00 -20.37
N GLN A 9 -13.27 -6.09 -19.07
CA GLN A 9 -12.29 -5.97 -17.99
C GLN A 9 -11.22 -7.07 -18.06
N LEU A 10 -11.57 -8.27 -18.48
CA LEU A 10 -10.65 -9.40 -18.61
C LEU A 10 -9.76 -9.34 -19.86
N GLN A 11 -9.98 -8.39 -20.78
CA GLN A 11 -9.04 -8.11 -21.87
C GLN A 11 -7.75 -7.45 -21.36
N ASP A 12 -7.82 -6.69 -20.24
CA ASP A 12 -6.63 -6.19 -19.55
C ASP A 12 -5.91 -7.35 -18.84
N GLN A 13 -4.67 -7.60 -19.24
CA GLN A 13 -3.84 -8.66 -18.70
C GLN A 13 -3.64 -8.55 -17.18
N ASN A 14 -3.59 -7.33 -16.63
CA ASN A 14 -3.44 -7.11 -15.20
C ASN A 14 -4.74 -7.47 -14.45
N ASN A 15 -5.90 -7.10 -15.00
CA ASN A 15 -7.19 -7.48 -14.43
C ASN A 15 -7.35 -8.99 -14.41
N LYS A 16 -7.00 -9.66 -15.50
CA LYS A 16 -7.04 -11.12 -15.61
C LYS A 16 -6.13 -11.79 -14.59
N ALA A 17 -4.90 -11.31 -14.43
CA ALA A 17 -3.97 -11.82 -13.43
C ALA A 17 -4.49 -11.62 -12.00
N CYS A 18 -5.07 -10.45 -11.70
CA CYS A 18 -5.67 -10.19 -10.40
C CYS A 18 -6.89 -11.07 -10.15
N GLU A 19 -7.73 -11.29 -11.15
CA GLU A 19 -8.92 -12.15 -11.05
C GLU A 19 -8.54 -13.59 -10.70
N GLU A 20 -7.52 -14.15 -11.35
CA GLU A 20 -7.00 -15.48 -11.03
C GLU A 20 -6.51 -15.57 -9.57
N ILE A 21 -5.86 -14.50 -9.07
CA ILE A 21 -5.40 -14.44 -7.68
C ILE A 21 -6.58 -14.33 -6.71
N PHE A 22 -7.61 -13.53 -7.03
CA PHE A 22 -8.82 -13.42 -6.21
C PHE A 22 -9.56 -14.75 -6.10
N ARG A 23 -9.65 -15.53 -7.19
CA ARG A 23 -10.27 -16.86 -7.17
C ARG A 23 -9.54 -17.84 -6.26
N LYS A 24 -8.21 -17.76 -6.17
CA LYS A 24 -7.42 -18.58 -5.24
C LYS A 24 -7.69 -18.24 -3.77
N CYS A 25 -8.11 -17.01 -3.46
CA CYS A 25 -8.35 -16.58 -2.09
C CYS A 25 -9.66 -17.16 -1.54
N VAL A 26 -9.57 -18.04 -0.54
CA VAL A 26 -10.72 -18.59 0.17
C VAL A 26 -11.20 -17.74 1.36
N HIS A 27 -10.59 -16.57 1.55
CA HIS A 27 -10.97 -15.59 2.59
C HIS A 27 -10.88 -16.08 4.04
N CYS A 28 -10.03 -17.08 4.32
CA CYS A 28 -9.91 -17.73 5.64
C CYS A 28 -9.34 -16.82 6.75
N GLY A 29 -8.56 -15.78 6.38
CA GLY A 29 -8.01 -14.84 7.36
C GLY A 29 -6.67 -15.24 7.98
N PHE A 30 -6.05 -16.38 7.66
CA PHE A 30 -4.72 -16.75 8.17
C PHE A 30 -3.65 -15.69 7.92
N CYS A 31 -3.75 -14.97 6.82
CA CYS A 31 -2.85 -13.87 6.48
C CYS A 31 -2.87 -12.69 7.47
N ASN A 32 -3.96 -12.52 8.23
CA ASN A 32 -4.07 -11.46 9.23
C ASN A 32 -3.16 -11.74 10.44
N ALA A 33 -2.94 -13.02 10.79
CA ALA A 33 -2.12 -13.42 11.92
C ALA A 33 -0.64 -12.97 11.80
N THR A 34 -0.14 -12.75 10.60
CA THR A 34 1.24 -12.30 10.36
C THR A 34 1.34 -10.87 9.86
N CYS A 35 0.22 -10.16 9.78
CA CYS A 35 0.20 -8.79 9.28
C CYS A 35 0.48 -7.77 10.39
N PRO A 36 1.61 -7.02 10.34
CA PRO A 36 1.95 -6.06 11.39
C PRO A 36 0.94 -4.92 11.49
N THR A 37 0.39 -4.44 10.38
CA THR A 37 -0.60 -3.37 10.41
C THR A 37 -1.93 -3.81 11.01
N TYR A 38 -2.35 -5.05 10.79
CA TYR A 38 -3.53 -5.61 11.44
C TYR A 38 -3.33 -5.74 12.96
N HIS A 39 -2.17 -6.24 13.39
CA HIS A 39 -1.87 -6.38 14.83
C HIS A 39 -1.82 -5.05 15.57
N LEU A 40 -1.27 -4.00 14.93
CA LEU A 40 -1.12 -2.70 15.57
C LEU A 40 -2.42 -1.89 15.60
N LEU A 41 -3.26 -2.01 14.58
CA LEU A 41 -4.43 -1.14 14.38
C LEU A 41 -5.75 -1.83 14.71
N GLY A 42 -5.80 -3.17 14.72
CA GLY A 42 -7.00 -3.94 15.04
C GLY A 42 -8.13 -3.84 14.00
N ASP A 43 -7.88 -3.20 12.85
CA ASP A 43 -8.87 -2.98 11.79
C ASP A 43 -8.71 -4.03 10.70
N GLU A 44 -9.81 -4.70 10.33
CA GLU A 44 -9.83 -5.71 9.26
C GLU A 44 -9.38 -5.13 7.91
N LEU A 45 -9.69 -3.86 7.64
CA LEU A 45 -9.30 -3.17 6.41
C LEU A 45 -7.77 -2.89 6.36
N ASP A 46 -7.09 -2.91 7.50
CA ASP A 46 -5.63 -2.82 7.59
C ASP A 46 -4.95 -4.20 7.50
N GLY A 47 -5.74 -5.28 7.36
CA GLY A 47 -5.29 -6.64 7.09
C GLY A 47 -5.21 -6.98 5.59
N PRO A 48 -4.45 -8.03 5.20
CA PRO A 48 -4.35 -8.43 3.79
C PRO A 48 -5.70 -8.89 3.24
N ARG A 49 -6.52 -9.58 4.03
CA ARG A 49 -7.85 -10.05 3.65
C ARG A 49 -8.79 -8.89 3.29
N GLY A 50 -8.87 -7.87 4.15
CA GLY A 50 -9.68 -6.68 3.91
C GLY A 50 -9.19 -5.89 2.70
N ARG A 51 -7.86 -5.74 2.54
CA ARG A 51 -7.29 -5.07 1.36
C ARG A 51 -7.60 -5.80 0.05
N ILE A 52 -7.52 -7.13 0.02
CA ILE A 52 -7.92 -7.93 -1.15
C ILE A 52 -9.37 -7.63 -1.51
N TYR A 53 -10.26 -7.59 -0.51
CA TYR A 53 -11.68 -7.32 -0.74
C TYR A 53 -11.91 -5.91 -1.29
N MET A 54 -11.28 -4.89 -0.70
CA MET A 54 -11.40 -3.50 -1.17
C MET A 54 -10.88 -3.33 -2.60
N ILE A 55 -9.72 -3.92 -2.91
CA ILE A 55 -9.12 -3.83 -4.25
C ILE A 55 -10.01 -4.54 -5.27
N LYS A 56 -10.51 -5.73 -4.94
CA LYS A 56 -11.47 -6.46 -5.77
C LYS A 56 -12.70 -5.61 -6.06
N ASP A 57 -13.33 -5.05 -5.03
CA ASP A 57 -14.55 -4.23 -5.19
C ASP A 57 -14.31 -2.98 -6.06
N MET A 58 -13.15 -2.32 -5.88
CA MET A 58 -12.79 -1.17 -6.72
C MET A 58 -12.67 -1.53 -8.20
N ILE A 59 -12.00 -2.65 -8.50
CA ILE A 59 -11.72 -3.04 -9.89
C ILE A 59 -12.98 -3.56 -10.56
N GLU A 60 -13.72 -4.48 -9.92
CA GLU A 60 -14.94 -5.06 -10.47
C GLU A 60 -16.00 -4.01 -10.77
N ASN A 61 -16.20 -3.07 -9.86
CA ASN A 61 -17.24 -2.06 -9.98
C ASN A 61 -16.73 -0.73 -10.56
N GLN A 62 -15.47 -0.66 -11.01
CA GLN A 62 -14.81 0.54 -11.54
C GLN A 62 -15.00 1.77 -10.64
N LYS A 63 -15.02 1.55 -9.33
CA LYS A 63 -15.23 2.60 -8.33
C LYS A 63 -14.02 3.51 -8.19
N LYS A 64 -14.26 4.80 -8.08
CA LYS A 64 -13.20 5.74 -7.69
C LYS A 64 -12.77 5.45 -6.24
N PRO A 65 -11.46 5.41 -5.96
CA PRO A 65 -10.96 5.22 -4.60
C PRO A 65 -11.42 6.35 -3.69
N THR A 66 -11.98 6.00 -2.53
CA THR A 66 -12.28 6.97 -1.47
C THR A 66 -11.05 7.20 -0.59
N GLU A 67 -11.01 8.30 0.13
CA GLU A 67 -9.92 8.60 1.08
C GLU A 67 -9.69 7.44 2.08
N ASN A 68 -10.77 6.83 2.55
CA ASN A 68 -10.70 5.70 3.47
C ASN A 68 -10.01 4.48 2.83
N ILE A 69 -10.37 4.12 1.60
CA ILE A 69 -9.74 3.02 0.87
C ILE A 69 -8.26 3.30 0.65
N VAL A 70 -7.92 4.52 0.20
CA VAL A 70 -6.54 4.95 -0.03
C VAL A 70 -5.71 4.84 1.24
N LYS A 71 -6.24 5.29 2.38
CA LYS A 71 -5.60 5.19 3.69
C LYS A 71 -5.21 3.75 4.05
N HIS A 72 -6.11 2.78 3.88
CA HIS A 72 -5.84 1.38 4.21
C HIS A 72 -4.88 0.71 3.24
N ILE A 73 -4.95 1.04 1.94
CA ILE A 73 -4.01 0.53 0.93
C ILE A 73 -2.60 1.09 1.17
N ASP A 74 -2.48 2.39 1.47
CA ASP A 74 -1.20 3.06 1.73
C ASP A 74 -0.51 2.56 2.99
N ARG A 75 -1.25 2.13 4.00
CA ARG A 75 -0.71 1.55 5.24
C ARG A 75 -0.06 0.19 5.07
N CYS A 76 -0.24 -0.48 3.93
CA CYS A 76 0.44 -1.74 3.68
C CYS A 76 1.95 -1.55 3.58
N LEU A 77 2.72 -2.28 4.41
CA LEU A 77 4.18 -2.19 4.44
C LEU A 77 4.87 -2.99 3.32
N SER A 78 4.11 -3.73 2.50
CA SER A 78 4.65 -4.63 1.46
C SER A 78 5.68 -5.65 1.98
N CYS A 79 5.60 -6.03 3.25
CA CYS A 79 6.54 -6.95 3.90
C CYS A 79 6.38 -8.42 3.46
N CYS A 80 5.34 -8.75 2.71
CA CYS A 80 5.03 -10.08 2.17
C CYS A 80 4.83 -11.22 3.19
N SER A 81 4.86 -10.95 4.51
CA SER A 81 4.64 -11.98 5.55
C SER A 81 3.31 -12.73 5.38
N CYS A 82 2.29 -12.06 4.88
CA CYS A 82 0.98 -12.66 4.59
C CYS A 82 1.02 -13.72 3.47
N MET A 83 2.01 -13.65 2.57
CA MET A 83 2.15 -14.62 1.47
C MET A 83 2.72 -15.96 1.97
N THR A 84 3.66 -15.91 2.93
CA THR A 84 4.27 -17.13 3.49
C THR A 84 3.29 -17.93 4.35
N THR A 85 2.30 -17.26 4.94
CA THR A 85 1.29 -17.87 5.81
C THR A 85 0.07 -18.37 5.03
N CYS A 86 -0.09 -17.98 3.76
CA CYS A 86 -1.28 -18.29 2.98
C CYS A 86 -1.29 -19.75 2.51
N PRO A 87 -2.21 -20.62 2.99
CA PRO A 87 -2.28 -22.02 2.55
C PRO A 87 -2.72 -22.16 1.09
N SER A 88 -3.44 -21.17 0.54
CA SER A 88 -3.90 -21.16 -0.86
C SER A 88 -2.89 -20.55 -1.83
N GLY A 89 -1.70 -20.14 -1.36
CA GLY A 89 -0.65 -19.58 -2.21
C GLY A 89 -1.05 -18.29 -2.93
N VAL A 90 -1.82 -17.42 -2.28
CA VAL A 90 -2.27 -16.15 -2.86
C VAL A 90 -1.08 -15.22 -3.06
N LYS A 91 -0.82 -14.82 -4.29
CA LYS A 91 0.25 -13.86 -4.64
C LYS A 91 -0.19 -12.42 -4.32
N TYR A 92 -0.29 -12.11 -3.02
CA TYR A 92 -0.80 -10.84 -2.52
C TYR A 92 -0.05 -9.62 -3.06
N MET A 93 1.26 -9.73 -3.30
CA MET A 93 2.08 -8.62 -3.78
C MET A 93 1.54 -8.03 -5.10
N HIS A 94 1.17 -8.89 -6.06
CA HIS A 94 0.59 -8.42 -7.33
C HIS A 94 -0.72 -7.67 -7.13
N VAL A 95 -1.55 -8.13 -6.18
CA VAL A 95 -2.84 -7.48 -5.89
C VAL A 95 -2.63 -6.10 -5.29
N ILE A 96 -1.72 -5.97 -4.31
CA ILE A 96 -1.49 -4.68 -3.64
C ILE A 96 -0.81 -3.67 -4.57
N ASP A 97 0.12 -4.12 -5.42
CA ASP A 97 0.79 -3.25 -6.39
C ASP A 97 -0.19 -2.76 -7.45
N TYR A 98 -1.04 -3.64 -7.95
CA TYR A 98 -2.09 -3.25 -8.87
C TYR A 98 -3.11 -2.30 -8.23
N GLY A 99 -3.53 -2.57 -6.99
CA GLY A 99 -4.41 -1.69 -6.23
C GLY A 99 -3.81 -0.29 -6.01
N ARG A 100 -2.52 -0.20 -5.72
CA ARG A 100 -1.79 1.09 -5.62
C ARG A 100 -1.76 1.83 -6.95
N ASN A 101 -1.46 1.13 -8.04
CA ASN A 101 -1.46 1.74 -9.38
C ASN A 101 -2.86 2.25 -9.75
N TYR A 102 -3.91 1.50 -9.41
CA TYR A 102 -5.28 1.93 -9.61
C TYR A 102 -5.62 3.19 -8.82
N VAL A 103 -5.19 3.26 -7.56
CA VAL A 103 -5.34 4.44 -6.70
C VAL A 103 -4.61 5.64 -7.29
N GLU A 104 -3.34 5.50 -7.70
CA GLU A 104 -2.57 6.62 -8.27
C GLU A 104 -3.19 7.18 -9.56
N LYS A 105 -3.84 6.33 -10.36
CA LYS A 105 -4.53 6.75 -11.59
C LYS A 105 -5.87 7.44 -11.33
N ASN A 106 -6.61 7.03 -10.31
CA ASN A 106 -8.01 7.40 -10.11
C ASN A 106 -8.27 8.29 -8.89
N TYR A 107 -7.27 8.55 -8.03
CA TYR A 107 -7.40 9.37 -6.83
C TYR A 107 -6.52 10.62 -6.89
N GLN A 108 -7.12 11.75 -6.63
CA GLN A 108 -6.39 13.02 -6.54
C GLN A 108 -5.90 13.23 -5.12
N ARG A 109 -4.60 13.00 -4.90
CA ARG A 109 -3.97 13.23 -3.60
C ARG A 109 -3.87 14.71 -3.27
N PRO A 110 -3.96 15.09 -1.97
CA PRO A 110 -3.66 16.45 -1.52
C PRO A 110 -2.26 16.89 -1.96
N PHE A 111 -2.10 18.19 -2.23
CA PHE A 111 -0.86 18.79 -2.75
C PHE A 111 0.39 18.39 -1.93
N TRP A 112 0.31 18.44 -0.61
CA TRP A 112 1.42 18.09 0.27
C TRP A 112 1.82 16.61 0.18
N ASP A 113 0.86 15.70 0.18
CA ASP A 113 1.12 14.26 0.04
C ASP A 113 1.77 13.94 -1.31
N LYS A 114 1.25 14.51 -2.39
CA LYS A 114 1.80 14.36 -3.74
C LYS A 114 3.25 14.83 -3.83
N ASN A 115 3.58 16.00 -3.25
CA ASN A 115 4.93 16.55 -3.29
C ASN A 115 5.90 15.74 -2.43
N ILE A 116 5.52 15.34 -1.22
CA ILE A 116 6.36 14.50 -0.36
C ILE A 116 6.67 13.18 -1.07
N ARG A 117 5.68 12.51 -1.65
CA ARG A 117 5.89 11.26 -2.41
C ARG A 117 6.83 11.47 -3.59
N LYS A 118 6.68 12.57 -4.35
CA LYS A 118 7.57 12.90 -5.46
C LYS A 118 9.01 13.13 -4.99
N VAL A 119 9.21 13.85 -3.90
CA VAL A 119 10.56 14.04 -3.32
C VAL A 119 11.15 12.71 -2.88
N LEU A 120 10.39 11.88 -2.15
CA LEU A 120 10.85 10.59 -1.68
C LEU A 120 11.18 9.63 -2.83
N SER A 121 10.40 9.64 -3.91
CA SER A 121 10.67 8.80 -5.09
C SER A 121 11.96 9.16 -5.83
N ILE A 122 12.46 10.39 -5.67
CA ILE A 122 13.74 10.83 -6.23
C ILE A 122 14.89 10.57 -5.25
N VAL A 123 14.67 10.86 -3.97
CA VAL A 123 15.72 10.79 -2.94
C VAL A 123 16.07 9.34 -2.59
N ILE A 124 15.06 8.48 -2.36
CA ILE A 124 15.30 7.11 -1.87
C ILE A 124 16.05 6.23 -2.87
N PRO A 125 15.72 6.19 -4.17
CA PRO A 125 16.43 5.34 -5.12
C PRO A 125 17.83 5.85 -5.45
N ASN A 126 18.10 7.15 -5.25
CA ASN A 126 19.38 7.75 -5.62
C ASN A 126 20.35 7.74 -4.43
N HIS A 127 21.31 6.82 -4.44
CA HIS A 127 22.30 6.65 -3.38
C HIS A 127 23.06 7.95 -3.03
N TYR A 128 23.44 8.75 -4.03
CA TYR A 128 24.19 9.99 -3.79
C TYR A 128 23.31 11.05 -3.10
N ILE A 129 22.09 11.22 -3.58
CA ILE A 129 21.14 12.18 -3.00
C ILE A 129 20.76 11.74 -1.58
N PHE A 130 20.57 10.44 -1.35
CA PHE A 130 20.25 9.87 -0.03
C PHE A 130 21.40 10.11 0.96
N ARG A 131 22.65 9.87 0.56
CA ARG A 131 23.84 10.15 1.40
C ARG A 131 23.96 11.65 1.71
N LEU A 132 23.75 12.52 0.71
CA LEU A 132 23.78 13.95 0.91
C LEU A 132 22.68 14.42 1.87
N ALA A 133 21.47 13.92 1.72
CA ALA A 133 20.36 14.18 2.64
C ALA A 133 20.70 13.72 4.07
N GLY A 134 21.31 12.53 4.23
CA GLY A 134 21.79 12.03 5.50
C GLY A 134 22.89 12.92 6.14
N PHE A 135 23.78 13.47 5.33
CA PHE A 135 24.79 14.42 5.77
C PHE A 135 24.15 15.69 6.32
N PHE A 136 23.19 16.27 5.60
CA PHE A 136 22.48 17.45 6.05
C PHE A 136 21.67 17.20 7.34
N THR A 137 21.05 16.03 7.49
CA THR A 137 20.33 15.70 8.74
C THR A 137 21.26 15.68 9.95
N ARG A 138 22.55 15.33 9.77
CA ARG A 138 23.54 15.37 10.85
C ARG A 138 23.80 16.80 11.36
N PHE A 139 23.76 17.80 10.46
CA PHE A 139 23.89 19.22 10.83
C PHE A 139 22.63 19.80 11.47
N VAL A 140 21.46 19.30 11.07
CA VAL A 140 20.17 19.74 11.65
C VAL A 140 19.93 19.13 13.02
N LYS A 141 20.54 17.97 13.30
CA LYS A 141 20.35 17.24 14.57
C LYS A 141 20.65 18.08 15.85
N PRO A 142 21.72 18.91 15.93
CA PRO A 142 21.93 19.78 17.10
C PRO A 142 20.87 20.86 17.26
N PHE A 143 20.23 21.30 16.17
CA PHE A 143 19.18 22.31 16.17
C PHE A 143 17.77 21.75 16.41
N LYS A 144 17.66 20.49 16.86
CA LYS A 144 16.37 19.84 17.14
C LYS A 144 15.50 20.61 18.17
N PHE A 145 16.09 21.53 18.94
CA PHE A 145 15.37 22.39 19.88
C PHE A 145 14.44 23.39 19.16
N LEU A 146 14.83 23.87 17.98
CA LEU A 146 14.05 24.83 17.20
C LEU A 146 12.93 24.17 16.36
N LEU A 147 12.91 22.83 16.25
CA LEU A 147 11.92 22.14 15.42
C LEU A 147 10.60 21.91 16.15
N PRO A 148 9.45 22.07 15.48
CA PRO A 148 8.15 21.78 16.06
C PRO A 148 8.04 20.31 16.49
N LYS A 149 7.26 20.04 17.55
CA LYS A 149 7.13 18.71 18.20
C LYS A 149 6.87 17.57 17.22
N LYS A 150 6.12 17.81 16.14
CA LYS A 150 5.82 16.82 15.11
C LYS A 150 7.04 16.36 14.29
N LEU A 151 8.02 17.23 14.09
CA LEU A 151 9.26 16.90 13.36
C LEU A 151 10.34 16.30 14.27
N LYS A 152 10.28 16.52 15.60
CA LYS A 152 11.21 15.91 16.55
C LYS A 152 11.13 14.38 16.56
N ILE A 153 9.95 13.82 16.35
CA ILE A 153 9.71 12.36 16.35
C ILE A 153 10.42 11.66 15.18
N TRP A 154 10.66 12.38 14.08
CA TRP A 154 11.32 11.83 12.89
C TRP A 154 12.85 11.91 12.93
N LEU A 155 13.42 12.59 13.92
CA LEU A 155 14.86 12.80 14.08
C LEU A 155 15.48 11.99 15.24
N LEU A 156 14.68 11.18 15.92
CA LEU A 156 15.10 10.17 16.89
C LEU A 156 15.47 8.88 16.21
#